data_b2907466310b72f27d8d0c2b453a2374
#
_entry.id   b2907466310b72f27d8d0c2b453a2374
#
_cell.length_a   1.000
_cell.length_b   1.000
_cell.length_c   1.000
_cell.angle_alpha   90.00
_cell.angle_beta   90.00
_cell.angle_gamma   90.00
#
_symmetry.space_group_name_H-M   'P 1'
#
loop_
_entity.id
_entity.type
_entity.pdbx_description
1 polymer ?
#
loop_
_entity_poly.entity_id
_entity_poly.type
_entity_poly.pdbx_seq_one_letter_code
_entity_poly.pdbx_strand_id
1 'polypeptide(L)'
;MLNRVAIPVFRSRVSPVFDCCSRVVLIDLEQNREIERTEITCQNLSVLERVNLLIESGVTLVICAGISQSFYDQLVAAEISAIPGIVGQVDEVLSAFRCDRLDNSCFGMPGCKPER
;
A
#
# COMPACT_ATOMS: atom_id res chain seq x y z
N MET A 1 -18.78 1.05 5.38
CA MET A 1 -17.67 0.52 6.15
C MET A 1 -16.39 1.26 5.77
N LEU A 2 -15.63 1.68 6.75
CA LEU A 2 -14.43 2.48 6.55
C LEU A 2 -13.21 1.57 6.36
N ASN A 3 -12.50 1.74 5.26
CA ASN A 3 -11.25 1.05 5.00
C ASN A 3 -10.11 2.04 5.01
N ARG A 4 -9.00 1.67 5.63
CA ARG A 4 -7.79 2.49 5.60
C ARG A 4 -6.73 1.78 4.78
N VAL A 5 -6.33 2.42 3.70
CA VAL A 5 -5.36 1.88 2.75
C VAL A 5 -4.03 2.60 2.96
N ALA A 6 -2.93 1.85 2.99
CA ALA A 6 -1.59 2.42 3.13
C ALA A 6 -0.84 2.20 1.82
N ILE A 7 -0.21 3.27 1.33
CA ILE A 7 0.59 3.22 0.11
C ILE A 7 1.93 3.87 0.40
N PRO A 8 3.04 3.12 0.35
CA PRO A 8 4.36 3.73 0.50
C PRO A 8 4.63 4.61 -0.72
N VAL A 9 5.15 5.80 -0.48
CA VAL A 9 5.31 6.78 -1.55
C VAL A 9 6.72 7.30 -1.62
N PHE A 10 7.15 7.62 -2.83
CA PHE A 10 8.37 8.34 -3.12
C PHE A 10 7.97 9.44 -4.11
N ARG A 11 8.00 10.68 -3.62
CA ARG A 11 7.43 11.81 -4.36
C ARG A 11 5.94 11.54 -4.56
N SER A 12 5.41 11.54 -5.74
CA SER A 12 3.97 11.31 -5.94
C SER A 12 3.69 9.92 -6.47
N ARG A 13 4.66 9.01 -6.41
CA ARG A 13 4.52 7.66 -6.97
C ARG A 13 4.60 6.62 -5.88
N VAL A 14 4.09 5.43 -6.16
CA VAL A 14 4.27 4.30 -5.26
C VAL A 14 5.76 4.03 -5.13
N SER A 15 6.25 3.92 -3.89
CA SER A 15 7.66 3.69 -3.65
C SER A 15 8.08 2.34 -4.21
N PRO A 16 9.28 2.24 -4.82
CA PRO A 16 9.73 0.96 -5.37
C PRO A 16 9.82 -0.16 -4.34
N VAL A 17 10.21 0.15 -3.09
CA VAL A 17 10.37 -0.86 -2.06
C VAL A 17 9.79 -0.35 -0.75
N PHE A 18 8.84 -1.10 -0.19
CA PHE A 18 8.19 -0.71 1.06
C PHE A 18 9.15 -0.76 2.23
N ASP A 19 10.06 -1.73 2.22
CA ASP A 19 10.99 -1.93 3.34
C ASP A 19 11.85 -0.69 3.62
N CYS A 20 12.08 0.12 2.60
CA CYS A 20 12.99 1.27 2.69
C CYS A 20 12.32 2.62 2.50
N CYS A 21 11.00 2.66 2.35
CA CYS A 21 10.34 3.93 2.07
C CYS A 21 10.42 4.86 3.28
N SER A 22 10.36 6.16 3.00
CA SER A 22 10.40 7.18 4.04
C SER A 22 9.03 7.66 4.46
N ARG A 23 8.04 7.52 3.58
CA ARG A 23 6.69 8.03 3.83
C ARG A 23 5.66 7.04 3.36
N VAL A 24 4.53 7.05 4.05
CA VAL A 24 3.38 6.24 3.71
C VAL A 24 2.17 7.14 3.72
N VAL A 25 1.35 7.06 2.69
CA VAL A 25 0.09 7.78 2.64
C VAL A 25 -1.00 6.85 3.14
N LEU A 26 -1.78 7.32 4.09
CA LEU A 26 -2.94 6.61 4.61
C LEU A 26 -4.18 7.24 4.00
N ILE A 27 -4.99 6.43 3.35
CA ILE A 27 -6.18 6.92 2.66
C ILE A 27 -7.38 6.22 3.27
N ASP A 28 -8.30 7.03 3.79
CA ASP A 28 -9.54 6.51 4.34
C ASP A 28 -10.58 6.47 3.24
N LEU A 29 -11.14 5.30 3.00
CA LEU A 29 -12.14 5.09 1.97
C LEU A 29 -13.43 4.59 2.61
N GLU A 30 -14.55 5.16 2.18
CA GLU A 30 -15.85 4.68 2.57
C GLU A 30 -16.70 4.58 1.31
N GLN A 31 -17.21 3.38 1.03
CA GLN A 31 -18.01 3.12 -0.17
C GLN A 31 -17.29 3.55 -1.44
N ASN A 32 -15.98 3.24 -1.50
CA ASN A 32 -15.12 3.55 -2.65
C ASN A 32 -14.91 5.05 -2.86
N ARG A 33 -15.11 5.85 -1.83
CA ARG A 33 -14.89 7.29 -1.90
C ARG A 33 -13.80 7.68 -0.92
N GLU A 34 -12.88 8.49 -1.38
CA GLU A 34 -11.82 8.98 -0.51
C GLU A 34 -12.37 10.02 0.45
N ILE A 35 -12.27 9.72 1.75
CA ILE A 35 -12.76 10.61 2.80
C ILE A 35 -11.63 11.51 3.27
N GLU A 36 -10.47 10.93 3.52
CA GLU A 36 -9.35 11.67 4.08
C GLU A 36 -8.05 11.03 3.66
N ARG A 37 -7.02 11.85 3.48
CA ARG A 37 -5.68 11.38 3.13
C ARG A 37 -4.69 11.97 4.12
N THR A 38 -3.89 11.11 4.75
CA THR A 38 -2.91 11.51 5.74
C THR A 38 -1.57 10.91 5.36
N GLU A 39 -0.50 11.67 5.54
CA GLU A 39 0.85 11.18 5.26
C GLU A 39 1.59 10.99 6.57
N ILE A 40 2.24 9.85 6.73
CA ILE A 40 3.04 9.58 7.92
C ILE A 40 4.47 9.27 7.51
N THR A 41 5.41 9.52 8.42
CA THR A 41 6.81 9.28 8.20
C THR A 41 7.20 7.95 8.82
N CYS A 42 7.93 7.13 8.06
CA CYS A 42 8.43 5.86 8.57
C CYS A 42 9.93 5.72 8.32
N GLN A 43 10.63 6.84 8.25
CA GLN A 43 12.06 6.85 8.01
C GLN A 43 12.78 6.20 9.20
N ASN A 44 13.78 5.37 8.87
CA ASN A 44 14.64 4.73 9.89
C ASN A 44 13.91 3.69 10.74
N LEU A 45 12.74 3.24 10.32
CA LEU A 45 12.04 2.18 11.04
C LEU A 45 12.39 0.82 10.46
N SER A 46 12.52 -0.18 11.34
CA SER A 46 12.69 -1.55 10.91
C SER A 46 11.38 -2.08 10.33
N VAL A 47 11.45 -3.28 9.72
CA VAL A 47 10.25 -3.92 9.19
C VAL A 47 9.22 -4.13 10.29
N LEU A 48 9.65 -4.62 11.46
CA LEU A 48 8.72 -4.84 12.56
C LEU A 48 8.09 -3.54 13.02
N GLU A 49 8.88 -2.47 13.10
CA GLU A 49 8.36 -1.18 13.51
C GLU A 49 7.37 -0.64 12.48
N ARG A 50 7.61 -0.89 11.20
CA ARG A 50 6.68 -0.47 10.14
C ARG A 50 5.36 -1.21 10.25
N VAL A 51 5.41 -2.51 10.50
CA VAL A 51 4.20 -3.30 10.68
C VAL A 51 3.41 -2.80 11.88
N ASN A 52 4.10 -2.55 13.00
CA ASN A 52 3.43 -2.04 14.19
C ASN A 52 2.78 -0.69 13.94
N LEU A 53 3.45 0.17 13.18
CA LEU A 53 2.91 1.48 12.83
C LEU A 53 1.61 1.33 12.04
N LEU A 54 1.58 0.39 11.09
CA LEU A 54 0.38 0.15 10.29
C LEU A 54 -0.75 -0.40 11.16
N ILE A 55 -0.42 -1.31 12.07
CA ILE A 55 -1.43 -1.86 12.98
C ILE A 55 -2.02 -0.75 13.84
N GLU A 56 -1.17 0.08 14.42
CA GLU A 56 -1.62 1.16 15.30
C GLU A 56 -2.42 2.21 14.54
N SER A 57 -2.15 2.34 13.24
CA SER A 57 -2.86 3.29 12.39
C SER A 57 -4.19 2.75 11.87
N GLY A 58 -4.51 1.49 12.16
CA GLY A 58 -5.76 0.90 11.74
C GLY A 58 -5.82 0.53 10.27
N VAL A 59 -4.66 0.29 9.66
CA VAL A 59 -4.59 -0.05 8.24
C VAL A 59 -5.16 -1.44 8.00
N THR A 60 -5.99 -1.57 6.96
CA THR A 60 -6.57 -2.85 6.59
C THR A 60 -6.00 -3.39 5.28
N LEU A 61 -5.41 -2.54 4.45
CA LEU A 61 -4.91 -2.93 3.14
C LEU A 61 -3.66 -2.12 2.81
N VAL A 62 -2.67 -2.78 2.23
CA VAL A 62 -1.46 -2.13 1.74
C VAL A 62 -1.38 -2.33 0.22
N ILE A 63 -1.12 -1.24 -0.50
CA ILE A 63 -0.85 -1.31 -1.94
C ILE A 63 0.59 -0.86 -2.12
N CYS A 64 1.44 -1.73 -2.67
CA CYS A 64 2.86 -1.44 -2.77
C CYS A 64 3.45 -2.06 -4.03
N ALA A 65 4.67 -1.63 -4.35
CA ALA A 65 5.42 -2.23 -5.47
C ALA A 65 6.25 -3.39 -4.94
N GLY A 66 7.46 -3.14 -4.47
CA GLY A 66 8.31 -4.20 -3.92
C GLY A 66 8.15 -4.30 -2.42
N ILE A 67 8.24 -5.51 -1.91
CA ILE A 67 8.15 -5.78 -0.48
C ILE A 67 8.87 -7.09 -0.22
N SER A 68 9.62 -7.15 0.89
CA SER A 68 10.32 -8.38 1.22
C SER A 68 9.32 -9.45 1.67
N GLN A 69 9.73 -10.71 1.54
CA GLN A 69 8.87 -11.81 1.97
C GLN A 69 8.59 -11.72 3.47
N SER A 70 9.61 -11.36 4.25
CA SER A 70 9.45 -11.23 5.70
C SER A 70 8.41 -10.17 6.05
N PHE A 71 8.46 -9.02 5.37
CA PHE A 71 7.49 -7.95 5.60
C PHE A 71 6.08 -8.42 5.22
N TYR A 72 5.98 -9.06 4.05
CA TYR A 72 4.70 -9.56 3.58
C TYR A 72 4.10 -10.55 4.58
N ASP A 73 4.93 -11.49 5.07
CA ASP A 73 4.47 -12.50 6.02
C ASP A 73 3.98 -11.86 7.31
N GLN A 74 4.66 -10.81 7.76
CA GLN A 74 4.24 -10.12 8.99
C GLN A 74 2.92 -9.37 8.79
N LEU A 75 2.70 -8.82 7.60
CA LEU A 75 1.43 -8.18 7.30
C LEU A 75 0.29 -9.20 7.33
N VAL A 76 0.51 -10.35 6.72
CA VAL A 76 -0.49 -11.42 6.71
C VAL A 76 -0.78 -11.87 8.13
N ALA A 77 0.26 -12.04 8.95
CA ALA A 77 0.07 -12.44 10.35
C ALA A 77 -0.72 -11.40 11.14
N ALA A 78 -0.63 -10.13 10.73
CA ALA A 78 -1.37 -9.05 11.39
C ALA A 78 -2.76 -8.86 10.77
N GLU A 79 -3.15 -9.73 9.84
CA GLU A 79 -4.43 -9.67 9.15
C GLU A 79 -4.58 -8.39 8.31
N ILE A 80 -3.46 -7.91 7.78
CA ILE A 80 -3.44 -6.78 6.85
C ILE A 80 -3.26 -7.35 5.45
N SER A 81 -4.21 -7.10 4.58
CA SER A 81 -4.09 -7.54 3.18
C SER A 81 -3.05 -6.71 2.46
N ALA A 82 -2.38 -7.31 1.48
CA ALA A 82 -1.36 -6.60 0.71
C ALA A 82 -1.53 -6.92 -0.77
N ILE A 83 -1.39 -5.88 -1.59
CA ILE A 83 -1.39 -6.01 -3.05
C ILE A 83 -0.03 -5.52 -3.53
N PRO A 84 0.94 -6.43 -3.72
CA PRO A 84 2.28 -6.03 -4.19
C PRO A 84 2.32 -5.95 -5.71
N GLY A 85 3.46 -5.46 -6.23
CA GLY A 85 3.69 -5.43 -7.66
C GLY A 85 2.99 -4.29 -8.37
N ILE A 86 2.58 -3.25 -7.67
CA ILE A 86 1.85 -2.12 -8.25
C ILE A 86 2.80 -0.93 -8.37
N VAL A 87 2.88 -0.34 -9.56
CA VAL A 87 3.72 0.84 -9.80
C VAL A 87 2.86 1.95 -10.42
N GLY A 88 3.30 3.19 -10.28
CA GLY A 88 2.64 4.32 -10.90
C GLY A 88 2.42 5.46 -9.96
N GLN A 89 1.69 6.46 -10.44
CA GLN A 89 1.30 7.60 -9.63
C GLN A 89 0.26 7.17 -8.60
N VAL A 90 0.40 7.69 -7.37
CA VAL A 90 -0.51 7.32 -6.30
C VAL A 90 -1.96 7.61 -6.67
N ASP A 91 -2.22 8.77 -7.27
CA ASP A 91 -3.59 9.13 -7.63
C ASP A 91 -4.17 8.19 -8.68
N GLU A 92 -3.35 7.77 -9.64
CA GLU A 92 -3.81 6.83 -10.66
C GLU A 92 -4.08 5.45 -10.08
N VAL A 93 -3.18 5.01 -9.21
CA VAL A 93 -3.33 3.71 -8.55
C VAL A 93 -4.59 3.71 -7.69
N LEU A 94 -4.79 4.77 -6.93
CA LEU A 94 -5.95 4.87 -6.06
C LEU A 94 -7.25 4.91 -6.87
N SER A 95 -7.24 5.63 -7.97
CA SER A 95 -8.42 5.70 -8.84
C SER A 95 -8.76 4.34 -9.41
N ALA A 96 -7.74 3.58 -9.84
CA ALA A 96 -7.97 2.23 -10.35
C ALA A 96 -8.49 1.30 -9.26
N PHE A 97 -7.99 1.45 -8.04
CA PHE A 97 -8.46 0.65 -6.92
C PHE A 97 -9.92 0.95 -6.62
N ARG A 98 -10.28 2.21 -6.61
CA ARG A 98 -11.66 2.62 -6.32
C ARG A 98 -12.64 2.15 -7.38
N CYS A 99 -12.16 1.96 -8.61
CA CYS A 99 -12.99 1.45 -9.71
C CYS A 99 -12.87 -0.05 -9.86
N ASP A 100 -12.21 -0.71 -8.90
CA ASP A 100 -12.01 -2.17 -8.93
C ASP A 100 -11.27 -2.63 -10.18
N ARG A 101 -10.30 -1.82 -10.63
CA ARG A 101 -9.51 -2.13 -11.82
C ARG A 101 -8.03 -2.29 -11.50
N LEU A 102 -7.68 -2.48 -10.25
CA LEU A 102 -6.31 -2.65 -9.84
C LEU A 102 -5.92 -4.12 -10.00
N ASP A 103 -5.90 -4.55 -11.24
CA ASP A 103 -5.63 -5.94 -11.57
C ASP A 103 -4.26 -6.13 -12.20
N ASN A 104 -3.44 -5.08 -12.15
CA ASN A 104 -2.05 -5.06 -12.58
C ASN A 104 -1.83 -5.02 -14.08
N SER A 105 -2.85 -5.08 -14.90
CA SER A 105 -2.59 -4.98 -16.33
C SER A 105 -2.05 -3.60 -16.72
N CYS A 106 -2.40 -2.56 -15.94
CA CYS A 106 -1.91 -1.20 -16.20
C CYS A 106 -0.81 -0.78 -15.25
N PHE A 107 -0.75 -1.36 -14.07
CA PHE A 107 0.16 -0.92 -13.01
C PHE A 107 1.11 -2.01 -12.54
N GLY A 108 1.01 -3.21 -13.10
CA GLY A 108 1.84 -4.31 -12.66
C GLY A 108 3.30 -4.12 -13.02
N MET A 109 4.18 -4.59 -12.15
CA MET A 109 5.61 -4.59 -12.43
C MET A 109 5.92 -5.65 -13.48
N PRO A 110 7.01 -5.47 -14.25
CA PRO A 110 7.42 -6.51 -15.19
C PRO A 110 7.58 -7.84 -14.48
N GLY A 111 7.03 -8.89 -15.04
CA GLY A 111 7.11 -10.22 -14.47
C GLY A 111 5.98 -10.57 -13.53
N CYS A 112 5.19 -9.60 -13.09
CA CYS A 112 4.01 -9.88 -12.28
C CYS A 112 2.88 -10.39 -13.17
N LYS A 113 2.09 -11.30 -12.63
CA LYS A 113 0.97 -11.86 -13.36
C LYS A 113 -0.33 -11.50 -12.69
N PRO A 114 -1.38 -11.21 -13.47
CA PRO A 114 -2.70 -10.96 -12.90
C PRO A 114 -3.21 -12.21 -12.18
N GLU A 115 -3.90 -11.97 -11.09
CA GLU A 115 -4.56 -13.03 -10.34
C GLU A 115 -6.00 -13.10 -10.80
N ARG A 116 -6.30 -13.99 -11.70
CA ARG A 116 -7.65 -14.07 -12.25
C ARG A 116 -8.12 -15.49 -12.36
#